data_df2bdf9f1bb5625c6cbefb8b5a69e0ef
#
_entry.id   df2bdf9f1bb5625c6cbefb8b5a69e0ef
#
_cell.length_a   1.000
_cell.length_b   1.000
_cell.length_c   1.000
_cell.angle_alpha   90.00
_cell.angle_beta   90.00
_cell.angle_gamma   90.00
#
_symmetry.space_group_name_H-M   'P 1'
#
loop_
_entity.id
_entity.type
_entity.pdbx_description
1 polymer ?
#
loop_
_entity_poly.entity_id
_entity_poly.type
_entity_poly.pdbx_seq_one_letter_code
_entity_poly.pdbx_strand_id
1 'polypeptide(L)'
;MKLPSALQIGGSSGIATHLRQIILSGEYAHNDRLPSERSLAEHYGASRGTIRAALRRLQEWNMVYRQVGSGTFVIYDSSLGENTISDITSPLELIDVRMGIETQIVRLAVANATLVDIDHLEQSLNQVENINNESSSFSKADMAFHLALANCSRNRLMVWLYKLINEIRGHAQWSAMKDKILTPDRIKEYNAHHRELFYSISSRNLTRSIEIIKEHL
;
A
#
# COMPACT_ATOMS: atom_id res chain seq x y z
N MET A 1 -20.19 16.26 23.88
CA MET A 1 -19.63 15.44 22.80
C MET A 1 -20.76 14.56 22.25
N LYS A 2 -21.18 14.75 21.00
CA LYS A 2 -22.36 14.12 20.43
C LYS A 2 -21.89 13.05 19.45
N LEU A 3 -22.16 11.78 19.77
CA LEU A 3 -22.09 10.70 18.77
C LEU A 3 -23.06 11.08 17.63
N PRO A 4 -22.68 10.94 16.35
CA PRO A 4 -23.59 11.17 15.23
C PRO A 4 -24.82 10.29 15.35
N SER A 5 -25.97 10.77 14.81
CA SER A 5 -27.28 10.13 14.95
C SER A 5 -27.21 8.64 14.58
N ALA A 6 -27.71 7.78 15.48
CA ALA A 6 -27.75 6.35 15.28
C ALA A 6 -28.57 5.99 14.03
N LEU A 7 -27.90 5.68 12.94
CA LEU A 7 -28.43 4.81 11.91
C LEU A 7 -28.76 3.46 12.57
N GLN A 8 -29.77 2.74 12.11
CA GLN A 8 -30.07 1.38 12.57
C GLN A 8 -28.89 0.44 12.23
N ILE A 9 -27.83 0.53 13.04
CA ILE A 9 -26.63 -0.26 12.89
C ILE A 9 -26.85 -1.56 13.65
N GLY A 10 -27.19 -2.62 12.92
CA GLY A 10 -27.52 -3.91 13.50
C GLY A 10 -26.30 -4.69 13.99
N GLY A 11 -26.39 -5.19 15.24
CA GLY A 11 -25.47 -6.17 15.80
C GLY A 11 -24.06 -5.63 16.17
N SER A 12 -23.28 -6.46 16.84
CA SER A 12 -21.94 -6.08 17.33
C SER A 12 -20.94 -5.75 16.22
N SER A 13 -21.08 -6.38 15.05
CA SER A 13 -20.19 -6.11 13.89
C SER A 13 -20.42 -4.72 13.31
N GLY A 14 -21.67 -4.33 13.08
CA GLY A 14 -22.01 -3.01 12.55
C GLY A 14 -21.59 -1.90 13.52
N ILE A 15 -21.84 -2.08 14.83
CA ILE A 15 -21.42 -1.13 15.86
C ILE A 15 -19.89 -0.99 15.90
N ALA A 16 -19.16 -2.11 15.82
CA ALA A 16 -17.70 -2.07 15.78
C ALA A 16 -17.17 -1.31 14.55
N THR A 17 -17.75 -1.56 13.37
CA THR A 17 -17.38 -0.88 12.14
C THR A 17 -17.65 0.63 12.21
N HIS A 18 -18.81 1.03 12.77
CA HIS A 18 -19.15 2.44 12.93
C HIS A 18 -18.22 3.15 13.93
N LEU A 19 -17.97 2.54 15.10
CA LEU A 19 -17.00 3.09 16.06
C LEU A 19 -15.59 3.17 15.46
N ARG A 20 -15.19 2.19 14.65
CA ARG A 20 -13.92 2.24 13.90
C ARG A 20 -13.86 3.46 12.99
N GLN A 21 -14.93 3.74 12.21
CA GLN A 21 -14.97 4.90 11.32
C GLN A 21 -14.84 6.22 12.10
N ILE A 22 -15.53 6.33 13.24
CA ILE A 22 -15.47 7.52 14.12
C ILE A 22 -14.04 7.72 14.69
N ILE A 23 -13.34 6.64 15.05
CA ILE A 23 -11.95 6.73 15.51
C ILE A 23 -11.03 7.11 14.33
N LEU A 24 -11.20 6.52 13.15
CA LEU A 24 -10.42 6.84 11.97
C LEU A 24 -10.63 8.29 11.48
N SER A 25 -11.82 8.86 11.68
CA SER A 25 -12.10 10.27 11.33
C SER A 25 -11.49 11.28 12.32
N GLY A 26 -10.84 10.80 13.40
CA GLY A 26 -10.23 11.68 14.40
C GLY A 26 -11.21 12.29 15.42
N GLU A 27 -12.49 11.89 15.43
CA GLU A 27 -13.44 12.34 16.46
C GLU A 27 -13.05 11.92 17.89
N TYR A 28 -12.29 10.82 17.99
CA TYR A 28 -11.60 10.39 19.20
C TYR A 28 -10.11 10.32 18.91
N ALA A 29 -9.36 11.17 19.60
CA ALA A 29 -7.90 11.20 19.51
C ALA A 29 -7.25 10.04 20.29
N HIS A 30 -5.96 9.85 20.08
CA HIS A 30 -5.17 8.90 20.88
C HIS A 30 -5.28 9.22 22.38
N ASN A 31 -5.48 8.20 23.21
CA ASN A 31 -5.77 8.27 24.64
C ASN A 31 -7.15 8.83 25.02
N ASP A 32 -8.00 9.20 24.06
CA ASP A 32 -9.36 9.60 24.37
C ASP A 32 -10.16 8.39 24.94
N ARG A 33 -10.99 8.70 25.92
CA ARG A 33 -11.90 7.72 26.51
C ARG A 33 -13.17 7.62 25.70
N LEU A 34 -13.50 6.40 25.22
CA LEU A 34 -14.81 6.14 24.62
C LEU A 34 -15.93 6.24 25.67
N PRO A 35 -17.18 6.54 25.23
CA PRO A 35 -18.33 6.50 26.11
C PRO A 35 -18.47 5.16 26.81
N SER A 36 -19.09 5.16 28.02
CA SER A 36 -19.27 3.94 28.78
C SER A 36 -20.13 2.90 28.03
N GLU A 37 -19.97 1.61 28.37
CA GLU A 37 -20.79 0.54 27.80
C GLU A 37 -22.29 0.84 27.93
N ARG A 38 -22.71 1.50 29.04
CA ARG A 38 -24.10 1.91 29.25
C ARG A 38 -24.50 3.00 28.25
N SER A 39 -23.70 4.03 28.12
CA SER A 39 -23.98 5.14 27.20
C SER A 39 -24.00 4.69 25.74
N LEU A 40 -23.08 3.80 25.33
CA LEU A 40 -23.09 3.20 24.00
C LEU A 40 -24.32 2.33 23.78
N ALA A 41 -24.74 1.54 24.78
CA ALA A 41 -25.96 0.73 24.70
C ALA A 41 -27.21 1.57 24.50
N GLU A 42 -27.32 2.68 25.23
CA GLU A 42 -28.39 3.66 25.08
C GLU A 42 -28.36 4.33 23.68
N HIS A 43 -27.16 4.74 23.22
CA HIS A 43 -27.00 5.41 21.93
C HIS A 43 -27.34 4.52 20.72
N TYR A 44 -26.89 3.25 20.74
CA TYR A 44 -27.14 2.31 19.64
C TYR A 44 -28.43 1.50 19.79
N GLY A 45 -29.21 1.70 20.85
CA GLY A 45 -30.38 0.88 21.12
C GLY A 45 -30.05 -0.62 21.27
N ALA A 46 -28.86 -0.95 21.75
CA ALA A 46 -28.33 -2.29 21.79
C ALA A 46 -28.14 -2.80 23.24
N SER A 47 -28.07 -4.14 23.42
CA SER A 47 -27.74 -4.71 24.71
C SER A 47 -26.27 -4.40 25.10
N ARG A 48 -25.98 -4.32 26.42
CA ARG A 48 -24.59 -4.19 26.92
C ARG A 48 -23.69 -5.34 26.45
N GLY A 49 -24.25 -6.54 26.27
CA GLY A 49 -23.52 -7.69 25.71
C GLY A 49 -23.09 -7.46 24.27
N THR A 50 -23.97 -6.86 23.45
CA THR A 50 -23.67 -6.48 22.06
C THR A 50 -22.57 -5.42 22.00
N ILE A 51 -22.63 -4.42 22.89
CA ILE A 51 -21.56 -3.39 23.00
C ILE A 51 -20.22 -3.99 23.41
N ARG A 52 -20.22 -4.90 24.40
CA ARG A 52 -18.98 -5.60 24.80
C ARG A 52 -18.36 -6.38 23.64
N ALA A 53 -19.18 -7.05 22.85
CA ALA A 53 -18.71 -7.78 21.68
C ALA A 53 -18.15 -6.83 20.62
N ALA A 54 -18.76 -5.66 20.39
CA ALA A 54 -18.25 -4.63 19.51
C ALA A 54 -16.90 -4.05 20.00
N LEU A 55 -16.80 -3.70 21.28
CA LEU A 55 -15.55 -3.20 21.87
C LEU A 55 -14.42 -4.24 21.87
N ARG A 56 -14.76 -5.53 22.01
CA ARG A 56 -13.77 -6.62 21.88
C ARG A 56 -13.20 -6.65 20.46
N ARG A 57 -14.02 -6.51 19.43
CA ARG A 57 -13.55 -6.44 18.04
C ARG A 57 -12.63 -5.24 17.78
N LEU A 58 -12.98 -4.08 18.36
CA LEU A 58 -12.08 -2.91 18.27
C LEU A 58 -10.74 -3.16 18.95
N GLN A 59 -10.73 -3.94 20.04
CA GLN A 59 -9.51 -4.36 20.73
C GLN A 59 -8.71 -5.37 19.88
N GLU A 60 -9.37 -6.34 19.24
CA GLU A 60 -8.76 -7.27 18.29
C GLU A 60 -8.15 -6.55 17.08
N TRP A 61 -8.71 -5.41 16.66
CA TRP A 61 -8.18 -4.53 15.62
C TRP A 61 -7.11 -3.54 16.12
N ASN A 62 -6.67 -3.66 17.39
CA ASN A 62 -5.70 -2.75 18.01
C ASN A 62 -6.10 -1.27 17.96
N MET A 63 -7.39 -0.97 17.99
CA MET A 63 -7.88 0.41 17.97
C MET A 63 -8.14 0.99 19.35
N VAL A 64 -8.41 0.10 20.33
CA VAL A 64 -8.71 0.49 21.71
C VAL A 64 -8.09 -0.49 22.70
N TYR A 65 -7.84 -0.02 23.94
CA TYR A 65 -7.55 -0.90 25.05
C TYR A 65 -8.58 -0.70 26.19
N ARG A 66 -8.78 -1.72 26.97
CA ARG A 66 -9.72 -1.70 28.10
C ARG A 66 -8.92 -1.72 29.40
N GLN A 67 -9.20 -0.75 30.26
CA GLN A 67 -8.67 -0.70 31.61
C GLN A 67 -9.79 -0.97 32.59
N VAL A 68 -9.66 -2.05 33.37
CA VAL A 68 -10.67 -2.46 34.35
C VAL A 68 -10.93 -1.32 35.35
N GLY A 69 -12.19 -0.96 35.52
CA GLY A 69 -12.60 0.15 36.41
C GLY A 69 -12.46 1.56 35.80
N SER A 70 -11.66 1.73 34.76
CA SER A 70 -11.38 3.06 34.17
C SER A 70 -12.12 3.29 32.84
N GLY A 71 -12.33 2.24 32.04
CA GLY A 71 -13.06 2.36 30.77
C GLY A 71 -12.31 1.80 29.56
N THR A 72 -12.71 2.25 28.37
CA THR A 72 -12.10 1.89 27.10
C THR A 72 -11.47 3.15 26.49
N PHE A 73 -10.21 3.05 26.09
CA PHE A 73 -9.43 4.18 25.57
C PHE A 73 -8.94 3.87 24.16
N VAL A 74 -8.88 4.90 23.33
CA VAL A 74 -8.37 4.79 21.96
C VAL A 74 -6.85 4.69 21.99
N ILE A 75 -6.30 3.66 21.33
CA ILE A 75 -4.85 3.53 21.09
C ILE A 75 -4.49 3.83 19.64
N TYR A 76 -5.49 3.87 18.75
CA TYR A 76 -5.28 4.33 17.41
C TYR A 76 -4.91 5.81 17.43
N ASP A 77 -3.77 6.13 16.88
CA ASP A 77 -3.30 7.51 16.76
C ASP A 77 -3.55 7.99 15.33
N SER A 78 -4.57 8.82 15.16
CA SER A 78 -4.88 9.41 13.85
C SER A 78 -3.81 10.42 13.41
N SER A 79 -3.01 10.96 14.34
CA SER A 79 -1.87 11.81 14.02
C SER A 79 -0.69 11.00 13.47
N LEU A 80 -0.61 9.70 13.82
CA LEU A 80 0.26 8.75 13.13
C LEU A 80 -0.31 8.35 11.76
N GLY A 81 -1.61 8.56 11.52
CA GLY A 81 -2.27 8.41 10.22
C GLY A 81 -2.07 9.61 9.29
N GLU A 82 -1.60 10.76 9.79
CA GLU A 82 -1.08 11.86 8.97
C GLU A 82 0.32 11.54 8.44
N ASN A 83 1.09 10.72 9.12
CA ASN A 83 2.26 10.09 8.54
C ASN A 83 1.80 8.83 7.80
N THR A 84 1.57 8.96 6.51
CA THR A 84 1.35 7.78 5.66
C THR A 84 2.59 6.90 5.74
N ILE A 85 2.46 5.60 5.46
CA ILE A 85 3.63 4.71 5.37
C ILE A 85 4.72 5.32 4.47
N SER A 86 4.31 6.14 3.49
CA SER A 86 5.18 6.88 2.59
C SER A 86 6.07 7.90 3.31
N ASP A 87 5.58 8.54 4.38
CA ASP A 87 6.31 9.58 5.13
C ASP A 87 7.38 8.99 6.04
N ILE A 88 7.18 7.77 6.51
CA ILE A 88 8.09 7.08 7.45
C ILE A 88 8.99 6.05 6.78
N THR A 89 8.77 5.73 5.50
CA THR A 89 9.61 4.77 4.76
C THR A 89 10.89 5.45 4.31
N SER A 90 12.04 4.89 4.68
CA SER A 90 13.35 5.33 4.18
C SER A 90 13.64 4.79 2.77
N PRO A 91 14.55 5.41 2.00
CA PRO A 91 15.00 4.90 0.71
C PRO A 91 15.50 3.46 0.75
N LEU A 92 16.27 3.12 1.77
CA LEU A 92 16.85 1.77 1.90
C LEU A 92 15.75 0.74 2.17
N GLU A 93 14.81 1.02 3.07
CA GLU A 93 13.67 0.12 3.32
C GLU A 93 12.84 -0.13 2.06
N LEU A 94 12.62 0.91 1.23
CA LEU A 94 11.90 0.74 -0.02
C LEU A 94 12.68 -0.12 -1.03
N ILE A 95 14.00 0.06 -1.14
CA ILE A 95 14.86 -0.77 -2.00
C ILE A 95 14.86 -2.21 -1.51
N ASP A 96 15.00 -2.46 -0.20
CA ASP A 96 14.99 -3.81 0.38
C ASP A 96 13.67 -4.55 0.07
N VAL A 97 12.55 -3.87 0.24
CA VAL A 97 11.23 -4.42 -0.09
C VAL A 97 11.11 -4.70 -1.59
N ARG A 98 11.55 -3.77 -2.44
CA ARG A 98 11.53 -3.94 -3.90
C ARG A 98 12.42 -5.11 -4.34
N MET A 99 13.62 -5.25 -3.81
CA MET A 99 14.52 -6.37 -4.08
C MET A 99 13.86 -7.73 -3.80
N GLY A 100 13.13 -7.85 -2.70
CA GLY A 100 12.39 -9.08 -2.37
C GLY A 100 11.20 -9.32 -3.31
N ILE A 101 10.33 -8.32 -3.44
CA ILE A 101 9.05 -8.45 -4.15
C ILE A 101 9.26 -8.53 -5.67
N GLU A 102 10.08 -7.65 -6.26
CA GLU A 102 10.26 -7.61 -7.72
C GLU A 102 11.03 -8.82 -8.23
N THR A 103 11.98 -9.34 -7.47
CA THR A 103 12.63 -10.62 -7.81
C THR A 103 11.60 -11.76 -7.87
N GLN A 104 10.64 -11.80 -6.95
CA GLN A 104 9.58 -12.82 -6.97
C GLN A 104 8.56 -12.57 -8.09
N ILE A 105 8.21 -11.31 -8.36
CA ILE A 105 7.36 -10.94 -9.51
C ILE A 105 7.98 -11.42 -10.81
N VAL A 106 9.29 -11.20 -11.02
CA VAL A 106 10.02 -11.64 -12.22
C VAL A 106 9.99 -13.17 -12.35
N ARG A 107 10.20 -13.92 -11.26
CA ARG A 107 10.08 -15.39 -11.28
C ARG A 107 8.71 -15.85 -11.77
N LEU A 108 7.67 -15.24 -11.24
CA LEU A 108 6.29 -15.56 -11.61
C LEU A 108 5.97 -15.10 -13.03
N ALA A 109 6.46 -13.94 -13.47
CA ALA A 109 6.28 -13.43 -14.83
C ALA A 109 6.90 -14.37 -15.88
N VAL A 110 8.14 -14.81 -15.65
CA VAL A 110 8.80 -15.80 -16.53
C VAL A 110 8.00 -17.10 -16.65
N ALA A 111 7.39 -17.54 -15.55
CA ALA A 111 6.60 -18.78 -15.54
C ALA A 111 5.20 -18.63 -16.15
N ASN A 112 4.52 -17.51 -15.89
CA ASN A 112 3.06 -17.39 -16.04
C ASN A 112 2.60 -16.40 -17.12
N ALA A 113 3.46 -15.46 -17.58
CA ALA A 113 3.05 -14.45 -18.53
C ALA A 113 2.49 -15.06 -19.82
N THR A 114 1.35 -14.57 -20.26
CA THR A 114 0.77 -14.90 -21.56
C THR A 114 1.30 -13.99 -22.65
N LEU A 115 1.02 -14.29 -23.92
CA LEU A 115 1.38 -13.39 -25.03
C LEU A 115 0.76 -12.00 -24.86
N VAL A 116 -0.48 -11.92 -24.38
CA VAL A 116 -1.16 -10.64 -24.12
C VAL A 116 -0.46 -9.86 -23.00
N ASP A 117 0.01 -10.55 -21.94
CA ASP A 117 0.78 -9.89 -20.88
C ASP A 117 2.12 -9.35 -21.42
N ILE A 118 2.78 -10.09 -22.29
CA ILE A 118 4.04 -9.66 -22.95
C ILE A 118 3.80 -8.46 -23.85
N ASP A 119 2.72 -8.43 -24.64
CA ASP A 119 2.35 -7.29 -25.47
C ASP A 119 2.12 -6.02 -24.64
N HIS A 120 1.43 -6.14 -23.49
CA HIS A 120 1.23 -5.01 -22.57
C HIS A 120 2.53 -4.54 -21.95
N LEU A 121 3.42 -5.46 -21.60
CA LEU A 121 4.75 -5.12 -21.07
C LEU A 121 5.59 -4.39 -22.11
N GLU A 122 5.54 -4.81 -23.40
CA GLU A 122 6.21 -4.14 -24.51
C GLU A 122 5.67 -2.72 -24.75
N GLN A 123 4.34 -2.54 -24.68
CA GLN A 123 3.74 -1.22 -24.77
C GLN A 123 4.24 -0.29 -23.66
N SER A 124 4.32 -0.78 -22.41
CA SER A 124 4.88 -0.01 -21.29
C SER A 124 6.37 0.28 -21.46
N LEU A 125 7.14 -0.67 -21.99
CA LEU A 125 8.56 -0.46 -22.34
C LEU A 125 8.71 0.67 -23.36
N ASN A 126 7.95 0.64 -24.45
CA ASN A 126 7.99 1.67 -25.46
C ASN A 126 7.62 3.06 -24.91
N GLN A 127 6.69 3.12 -23.93
CA GLN A 127 6.31 4.37 -23.28
C GLN A 127 7.45 4.94 -22.45
N VAL A 128 8.14 4.13 -21.62
CA VAL A 128 9.23 4.62 -20.78
C VAL A 128 10.46 5.01 -21.60
N GLU A 129 10.77 4.30 -22.69
CA GLU A 129 11.89 4.59 -23.56
C GLU A 129 11.73 5.88 -24.40
N ASN A 130 10.49 6.27 -24.67
CA ASN A 130 10.22 7.52 -25.40
C ASN A 130 10.44 8.78 -24.53
N ILE A 131 10.71 8.63 -23.22
CA ILE A 131 10.94 9.74 -22.30
C ILE A 131 12.44 9.92 -22.07
N ASN A 132 13.01 10.95 -22.68
CA ASN A 132 14.48 11.11 -22.72
C ASN A 132 15.04 12.14 -21.73
N ASN A 133 14.27 13.15 -21.27
CA ASN A 133 14.84 14.31 -20.58
C ASN A 133 14.02 14.83 -19.39
N GLU A 134 12.92 14.22 -19.02
CA GLU A 134 12.06 14.71 -17.95
C GLU A 134 11.93 13.65 -16.85
N SER A 135 12.59 13.90 -15.69
CA SER A 135 12.66 12.95 -14.57
C SER A 135 11.27 12.58 -14.02
N SER A 136 10.34 13.53 -13.94
CA SER A 136 9.01 13.28 -13.43
C SER A 136 8.18 12.38 -14.35
N SER A 137 8.24 12.61 -15.65
CA SER A 137 7.58 11.79 -16.67
C SER A 137 8.22 10.41 -16.75
N PHE A 138 9.55 10.33 -16.70
CA PHE A 138 10.28 9.06 -16.62
C PHE A 138 9.85 8.25 -15.41
N SER A 139 9.83 8.85 -14.21
CA SER A 139 9.42 8.17 -12.97
C SER A 139 8.01 7.58 -13.05
N LYS A 140 7.06 8.30 -13.68
CA LYS A 140 5.69 7.80 -13.86
C LYS A 140 5.63 6.62 -14.83
N ALA A 141 6.35 6.70 -15.94
CA ALA A 141 6.40 5.63 -16.94
C ALA A 141 7.14 4.40 -16.41
N ASP A 142 8.21 4.58 -15.64
CA ASP A 142 8.94 3.54 -14.96
C ASP A 142 8.04 2.79 -13.95
N MET A 143 7.28 3.52 -13.13
CA MET A 143 6.28 2.90 -12.25
C MET A 143 5.23 2.10 -13.02
N ALA A 144 4.80 2.59 -14.18
CA ALA A 144 3.84 1.88 -15.04
C ALA A 144 4.44 0.61 -15.64
N PHE A 145 5.69 0.63 -16.10
CA PHE A 145 6.41 -0.54 -16.60
C PHE A 145 6.51 -1.64 -15.52
N HIS A 146 6.95 -1.29 -14.32
CA HIS A 146 7.06 -2.27 -13.23
C HIS A 146 5.69 -2.79 -12.77
N LEU A 147 4.62 -1.98 -12.88
CA LEU A 147 3.26 -2.48 -12.62
C LEU A 147 2.78 -3.44 -13.72
N ALA A 148 3.12 -3.18 -15.00
CA ALA A 148 2.87 -4.11 -16.09
C ALA A 148 3.63 -5.43 -15.87
N LEU A 149 4.89 -5.36 -15.43
CA LEU A 149 5.68 -6.51 -15.02
C LEU A 149 4.99 -7.30 -13.88
N ALA A 150 4.46 -6.60 -12.86
CA ALA A 150 3.71 -7.24 -11.78
C ALA A 150 2.46 -7.97 -12.30
N ASN A 151 1.75 -7.42 -13.30
CA ASN A 151 0.62 -8.08 -13.95
C ASN A 151 1.04 -9.37 -14.67
N CYS A 152 2.23 -9.40 -15.28
CA CYS A 152 2.78 -10.62 -15.90
C CYS A 152 2.95 -11.78 -14.91
N SER A 153 3.07 -11.51 -13.61
CA SER A 153 3.11 -12.54 -12.57
C SER A 153 1.83 -13.35 -12.47
N ARG A 154 0.69 -12.82 -12.93
CA ARG A 154 -0.68 -13.35 -12.82
C ARG A 154 -1.09 -13.69 -11.38
N ASN A 155 -0.44 -13.04 -10.40
CA ASN A 155 -0.73 -13.13 -8.99
C ASN A 155 -1.36 -11.81 -8.50
N ARG A 156 -2.68 -11.84 -8.26
CA ARG A 156 -3.45 -10.63 -7.87
C ARG A 156 -2.94 -9.97 -6.59
N LEU A 157 -2.43 -10.76 -5.63
CA LEU A 157 -1.88 -10.23 -4.38
C LEU A 157 -0.56 -9.51 -4.64
N MET A 158 0.33 -10.06 -5.51
CA MET A 158 1.56 -9.37 -5.91
C MET A 158 1.28 -8.04 -6.60
N VAL A 159 0.28 -8.00 -7.49
CA VAL A 159 -0.15 -6.76 -8.16
C VAL A 159 -0.67 -5.75 -7.13
N TRP A 160 -1.45 -6.18 -6.16
CA TRP A 160 -1.96 -5.31 -5.10
C TRP A 160 -0.83 -4.75 -4.23
N LEU A 161 0.09 -5.59 -3.78
CA LEU A 161 1.28 -5.17 -3.03
C LEU A 161 2.13 -4.18 -3.84
N TYR A 162 2.31 -4.44 -5.14
CA TYR A 162 3.10 -3.55 -5.98
C TYR A 162 2.45 -2.17 -6.19
N LYS A 163 1.12 -2.09 -6.19
CA LYS A 163 0.40 -0.81 -6.20
C LYS A 163 0.69 0.01 -4.93
N LEU A 164 0.73 -0.62 -3.76
CA LEU A 164 1.13 0.06 -2.51
C LEU A 164 2.58 0.58 -2.58
N ILE A 165 3.51 -0.21 -3.14
CA ILE A 165 4.89 0.24 -3.38
C ILE A 165 4.91 1.45 -4.30
N ASN A 166 4.11 1.47 -5.37
CA ASN A 166 4.02 2.60 -6.28
C ASN A 166 3.42 3.86 -5.62
N GLU A 167 2.48 3.73 -4.69
CA GLU A 167 1.98 4.85 -3.88
C GLU A 167 3.13 5.49 -3.07
N ILE A 168 3.95 4.68 -2.39
CA ILE A 168 5.14 5.16 -1.68
C ILE A 168 6.13 5.84 -2.65
N ARG A 169 6.42 5.21 -3.80
CA ARG A 169 7.32 5.75 -4.83
C ARG A 169 6.83 7.07 -5.43
N GLY A 170 5.53 7.29 -5.46
CA GLY A 170 4.90 8.52 -5.97
C GLY A 170 4.87 9.67 -4.97
N HIS A 171 5.24 9.45 -3.71
CA HIS A 171 5.20 10.48 -2.68
C HIS A 171 6.19 11.63 -2.95
N ALA A 172 5.82 12.86 -2.55
CA ALA A 172 6.55 14.08 -2.91
C ALA A 172 8.03 14.06 -2.51
N GLN A 173 8.35 13.54 -1.32
CA GLN A 173 9.74 13.45 -0.85
C GLN A 173 10.62 12.54 -1.72
N TRP A 174 10.04 11.45 -2.28
CA TRP A 174 10.70 10.54 -3.19
C TRP A 174 10.92 11.16 -4.57
N SER A 175 9.93 11.90 -5.06
CA SER A 175 10.01 12.62 -6.33
C SER A 175 11.15 13.64 -6.31
N ALA A 176 11.26 14.43 -5.24
CA ALA A 176 12.33 15.42 -5.08
C ALA A 176 13.75 14.80 -5.00
N MET A 177 13.87 13.58 -4.46
CA MET A 177 15.14 12.86 -4.45
C MET A 177 15.47 12.28 -5.82
N LYS A 178 14.49 11.70 -6.52
CA LYS A 178 14.66 11.14 -7.86
C LYS A 178 15.06 12.20 -8.88
N ASP A 179 14.52 13.40 -8.81
CA ASP A 179 14.86 14.51 -9.69
C ASP A 179 16.36 14.87 -9.65
N LYS A 180 17.03 14.60 -8.51
CA LYS A 180 18.48 14.79 -8.37
C LYS A 180 19.32 13.64 -8.95
N ILE A 181 18.76 12.43 -9.01
CA ILE A 181 19.47 11.20 -9.39
C ILE A 181 19.25 10.86 -10.86
N LEU A 182 18.07 11.16 -11.41
CA LEU A 182 17.67 10.83 -12.78
C LEU A 182 18.27 11.81 -13.80
N THR A 183 19.58 11.68 -14.01
CA THR A 183 20.24 12.35 -15.13
C THR A 183 19.88 11.68 -16.47
N PRO A 184 20.07 12.34 -17.63
CA PRO A 184 19.82 11.73 -18.95
C PRO A 184 20.62 10.42 -19.15
N ASP A 185 21.85 10.33 -18.66
CA ASP A 185 22.67 9.12 -18.77
C ASP A 185 22.12 7.99 -17.90
N ARG A 186 21.64 8.32 -16.69
CA ARG A 186 20.98 7.36 -15.80
C ARG A 186 19.69 6.83 -16.39
N ILE A 187 18.89 7.70 -17.04
CA ILE A 187 17.65 7.31 -17.75
C ILE A 187 17.99 6.32 -18.89
N LYS A 188 19.07 6.55 -19.64
CA LYS A 188 19.51 5.61 -20.69
C LYS A 188 19.90 4.24 -20.11
N GLU A 189 20.63 4.24 -19.00
CA GLU A 189 21.02 3.02 -18.29
C GLU A 189 19.79 2.22 -17.82
N TYR A 190 18.82 2.90 -17.16
CA TYR A 190 17.58 2.27 -16.75
C TYR A 190 16.77 1.73 -17.92
N ASN A 191 16.68 2.47 -19.03
CA ASN A 191 16.00 1.99 -20.24
C ASN A 191 16.70 0.76 -20.84
N ALA A 192 18.04 0.68 -20.80
CA ALA A 192 18.76 -0.52 -21.23
C ALA A 192 18.40 -1.73 -20.35
N HIS A 193 18.32 -1.55 -19.03
CA HIS A 193 17.89 -2.60 -18.10
C HIS A 193 16.43 -3.02 -18.34
N HIS A 194 15.50 -2.07 -18.55
CA HIS A 194 14.09 -2.38 -18.88
C HIS A 194 13.98 -3.22 -20.14
N ARG A 195 14.71 -2.85 -21.19
CA ARG A 195 14.71 -3.57 -22.47
C ARG A 195 15.28 -4.99 -22.31
N GLU A 196 16.36 -5.14 -21.59
CA GLU A 196 16.97 -6.45 -21.35
C GLU A 196 16.07 -7.32 -20.47
N LEU A 197 15.44 -6.74 -19.46
CA LEU A 197 14.47 -7.42 -18.61
C LEU A 197 13.27 -7.94 -19.45
N PHE A 198 12.74 -7.10 -20.34
CA PHE A 198 11.69 -7.49 -21.27
C PHE A 198 12.11 -8.69 -22.14
N TYR A 199 13.27 -8.64 -22.77
CA TYR A 199 13.77 -9.73 -23.61
C TYR A 199 14.02 -11.01 -22.82
N SER A 200 14.57 -10.91 -21.64
CA SER A 200 14.84 -12.08 -20.80
C SER A 200 13.54 -12.76 -20.32
N ILE A 201 12.49 -11.99 -20.00
CA ILE A 201 11.17 -12.50 -19.62
C ILE A 201 10.47 -13.12 -20.84
N SER A 202 10.47 -12.44 -21.99
CA SER A 202 9.85 -12.92 -23.23
C SER A 202 10.47 -14.24 -23.72
N SER A 203 11.80 -14.38 -23.56
CA SER A 203 12.54 -15.60 -23.86
C SER A 203 12.53 -16.66 -22.75
N ARG A 204 11.82 -16.41 -21.65
CA ARG A 204 11.74 -17.31 -20.48
C ARG A 204 13.10 -17.57 -19.81
N ASN A 205 14.05 -16.68 -19.92
CA ASN A 205 15.38 -16.80 -19.28
C ASN A 205 15.30 -16.30 -17.83
N LEU A 206 14.97 -17.22 -16.90
CA LEU A 206 14.82 -16.90 -15.48
C LEU A 206 16.08 -16.34 -14.84
N THR A 207 17.23 -16.95 -15.11
CA THR A 207 18.50 -16.55 -14.49
C THR A 207 18.82 -15.09 -14.84
N ARG A 208 18.80 -14.78 -16.15
CA ARG A 208 19.09 -13.43 -16.61
C ARG A 208 18.08 -12.41 -16.14
N SER A 209 16.78 -12.74 -16.13
CA SER A 209 15.72 -11.86 -15.63
C SER A 209 15.94 -11.47 -14.15
N ILE A 210 16.39 -12.42 -13.31
CA ILE A 210 16.68 -12.16 -11.90
C ILE A 210 17.94 -11.29 -11.72
N GLU A 211 18.97 -11.51 -12.51
CA GLU A 211 20.18 -10.69 -12.49
C GLU A 211 19.85 -9.25 -12.83
N ILE A 212 19.18 -9.03 -13.96
CA ILE A 212 18.86 -7.68 -14.44
C ILE A 212 17.94 -6.92 -13.47
N ILE A 213 16.91 -7.55 -12.90
CA ILE A 213 16.05 -6.83 -11.95
C ILE A 213 16.82 -6.40 -10.71
N LYS A 214 17.81 -7.17 -10.26
CA LYS A 214 18.66 -6.80 -9.12
C LYS A 214 19.68 -5.70 -9.47
N GLU A 215 20.20 -5.71 -10.69
CA GLU A 215 21.10 -4.66 -11.19
C GLU A 215 20.35 -3.33 -11.38
N HIS A 216 19.07 -3.42 -11.75
CA HIS A 216 18.19 -2.26 -11.98
C HIS A 216 17.77 -1.54 -10.70
N LEU A 217 17.63 -2.24 -9.56
CA LEU A 217 17.14 -1.71 -8.28
C LEU A 217 18.23 -1.08 -7.45
#